data_cd9d5a7cf321961c1ed9b33960160cb9
#
_entry.id   cd9d5a7cf321961c1ed9b33960160cb9
#
_cell.length_a   1.000
_cell.length_b   1.000
_cell.length_c   1.000
_cell.angle_alpha   90.00
_cell.angle_beta   90.00
_cell.angle_gamma   90.00
#
_symmetry.space_group_name_H-M   'P 1'
#
loop_
_entity.id
_entity.type
_entity.pdbx_description
1 polymer ?
#
loop_
_entity_poly.entity_id
_entity_poly.type
_entity_poly.pdbx_seq_one_letter_code
_entity_poly.pdbx_strand_id
1 'polypeptide(L)'
;MSMTKYLADWRPYPYEIAQTRLEFDLAPRATRVRSQIDFRRRGDGDLVLDGAGLRTISLAIDDRPLALDLIRQADEQLVIPAADLPDSFTFAAEVEIDPQANTALEGLYLSGGIFCTQCEAEGFRHITWYPDRPDVMAPFQVTINSDMPVLLSNGNPVSVAPGRAVWHDPWRKPAYLFALVAGDLRAISDSFTTMSGRRVALNVWVRPGDEDRAGYAMESLIRSMKWDEDSYGREYDLDVFNIVAVSDFNMGAMEN
;
A
#
# COMPACT_ATOMS: atom_id res chain seq x y z
N MET A 1 15.41 3.23 -22.83
CA MET A 1 16.68 3.48 -22.09
C MET A 1 16.32 4.38 -20.91
N SER A 2 16.52 3.91 -19.69
CA SER A 2 16.28 4.77 -18.52
C SER A 2 17.29 5.92 -18.53
N MET A 3 16.81 7.16 -18.43
CA MET A 3 17.70 8.32 -18.28
C MET A 3 18.41 8.23 -16.93
N THR A 4 19.71 8.51 -16.89
CA THR A 4 20.46 8.61 -15.64
C THR A 4 19.89 9.74 -14.80
N LYS A 5 19.46 9.42 -13.56
CA LYS A 5 18.99 10.41 -12.59
C LYS A 5 20.18 10.88 -11.76
N TYR A 6 20.36 12.19 -11.62
CA TYR A 6 21.41 12.78 -10.79
C TYR A 6 20.82 13.37 -9.51
N LEU A 7 21.50 13.20 -8.38
CA LEU A 7 21.08 13.79 -7.10
C LEU A 7 20.93 15.33 -7.18
N ALA A 8 21.75 15.99 -7.98
CA ALA A 8 21.68 17.44 -8.19
C ALA A 8 20.37 17.91 -8.86
N ASP A 9 19.67 17.01 -9.55
CA ASP A 9 18.39 17.29 -10.22
C ASP A 9 17.19 17.05 -9.32
N TRP A 10 17.40 16.46 -8.14
CA TRP A 10 16.32 16.20 -7.19
C TRP A 10 15.68 17.51 -6.74
N ARG A 11 14.35 17.53 -6.69
CA ARG A 11 13.54 18.61 -6.15
C ARG A 11 12.47 18.01 -5.26
N PRO A 12 12.15 18.63 -4.10
CA PRO A 12 11.06 18.18 -3.27
C PRO A 12 9.74 18.20 -4.04
N TYR A 13 8.86 17.25 -3.73
CA TYR A 13 7.53 17.23 -4.32
C TYR A 13 6.73 18.46 -3.87
N PRO A 14 6.04 19.17 -4.77
CA PRO A 14 5.42 20.46 -4.46
C PRO A 14 4.14 20.34 -3.60
N TYR A 15 3.69 19.15 -3.29
CA TYR A 15 2.49 18.90 -2.49
C TYR A 15 2.79 17.92 -1.34
N GLU A 16 2.14 18.17 -0.20
CA GLU A 16 2.07 17.22 0.91
C GLU A 16 0.76 16.46 0.83
N ILE A 17 0.77 15.18 1.17
CA ILE A 17 -0.43 14.36 1.31
C ILE A 17 -0.81 14.33 2.80
N ALA A 18 -2.00 14.83 3.12
CA ALA A 18 -2.54 14.80 4.47
C ALA A 18 -3.13 13.42 4.82
N GLN A 19 -3.79 12.77 3.86
CA GLN A 19 -4.41 11.45 4.01
C GLN A 19 -4.55 10.77 2.65
N THR A 20 -4.32 9.46 2.63
CA THR A 20 -4.65 8.57 1.50
C THR A 20 -5.72 7.58 1.95
N ARG A 21 -6.84 7.51 1.20
CA ARG A 21 -7.90 6.52 1.39
C ARG A 21 -8.00 5.68 0.14
N LEU A 22 -7.96 4.36 0.33
CA LEU A 22 -8.08 3.39 -0.75
C LEU A 22 -9.23 2.45 -0.46
N GLU A 23 -10.01 2.15 -1.47
CA GLU A 23 -11.04 1.11 -1.42
C GLU A 23 -10.85 0.15 -2.59
N PHE A 24 -10.74 -1.13 -2.27
CA PHE A 24 -10.56 -2.21 -3.22
C PHE A 24 -11.80 -3.09 -3.27
N ASP A 25 -12.37 -3.28 -4.47
CA ASP A 25 -13.28 -4.36 -4.75
C ASP A 25 -12.48 -5.44 -5.49
N LEU A 26 -12.01 -6.44 -4.74
CA LEU A 26 -11.07 -7.44 -5.28
C LEU A 26 -11.77 -8.42 -6.20
N ALA A 27 -11.27 -8.52 -7.41
CA ALA A 27 -11.64 -9.54 -8.40
C ALA A 27 -10.39 -9.93 -9.20
N PRO A 28 -10.20 -11.20 -9.58
CA PRO A 28 -8.98 -11.66 -10.23
C PRO A 28 -8.58 -10.86 -11.48
N ARG A 29 -9.56 -10.49 -12.32
CA ARG A 29 -9.31 -9.83 -13.62
C ARG A 29 -9.82 -8.39 -13.72
N ALA A 30 -10.59 -7.92 -12.74
CA ALA A 30 -11.24 -6.61 -12.81
C ALA A 30 -11.37 -6.02 -11.41
N THR A 31 -10.24 -5.98 -10.68
CA THR A 31 -10.20 -5.31 -9.38
C THR A 31 -10.42 -3.81 -9.57
N ARG A 32 -11.45 -3.28 -8.88
CA ARG A 32 -11.71 -1.84 -8.82
C ARG A 32 -10.96 -1.24 -7.66
N VAL A 33 -10.26 -0.14 -7.92
CA VAL A 33 -9.58 0.65 -6.89
C VAL A 33 -10.12 2.07 -6.95
N ARG A 34 -10.69 2.52 -5.84
CA ARG A 34 -11.07 3.93 -5.62
C ARG A 34 -10.07 4.54 -4.68
N SER A 35 -9.48 5.63 -5.08
CA SER A 35 -8.55 6.40 -4.26
C SER A 35 -9.09 7.81 -4.02
N GLN A 36 -8.90 8.30 -2.78
CA GLN A 36 -9.10 9.69 -2.40
C GLN A 36 -7.86 10.16 -1.65
N ILE A 37 -7.22 11.20 -2.16
CA ILE A 37 -5.94 11.71 -1.67
C ILE A 37 -6.10 13.19 -1.35
N ASP A 38 -5.91 13.55 -0.08
CA ASP A 38 -6.00 14.94 0.37
C ASP A 38 -4.63 15.62 0.24
N PHE A 39 -4.53 16.55 -0.70
CA PHE A 39 -3.31 17.31 -0.99
C PHE A 39 -3.31 18.70 -0.35
N ARG A 40 -2.11 19.15 0.01
CA ARG A 40 -1.83 20.54 0.39
C ARG A 40 -0.61 21.03 -0.36
N ARG A 41 -0.71 22.20 -0.99
CA ARG A 41 0.41 22.83 -1.68
C ARG A 41 1.50 23.23 -0.68
N ARG A 42 2.76 22.94 -1.04
CA ARG A 42 3.97 23.29 -0.27
C ARG A 42 4.99 24.06 -1.08
N GLY A 43 4.86 24.04 -2.39
CA GLY A 43 5.79 24.70 -3.31
C GLY A 43 5.16 24.98 -4.66
N ASP A 44 5.94 25.55 -5.55
CA ASP A 44 5.56 25.80 -6.92
C ASP A 44 5.76 24.54 -7.76
N GLY A 45 4.81 24.22 -8.61
CA GLY A 45 4.88 23.11 -9.55
C GLY A 45 3.53 22.46 -9.77
N ASP A 46 3.42 21.76 -10.88
CA ASP A 46 2.24 20.99 -11.26
C ASP A 46 2.06 19.77 -10.37
N LEU A 47 0.83 19.31 -10.23
CA LEU A 47 0.54 18.00 -9.62
C LEU A 47 0.86 16.92 -10.65
N VAL A 48 1.91 16.15 -10.38
CA VAL A 48 2.34 15.02 -11.21
C VAL A 48 2.07 13.73 -10.47
N LEU A 49 1.23 12.88 -11.04
CA LEU A 49 0.91 11.55 -10.50
C LEU A 49 1.39 10.50 -11.50
N ASP A 50 2.01 9.45 -10.99
CA ASP A 50 2.45 8.29 -11.76
C ASP A 50 1.32 7.26 -11.80
N GLY A 51 1.18 6.54 -12.95
CA GLY A 51 0.18 5.49 -13.12
C GLY A 51 0.50 4.62 -14.32
N ALA A 52 0.78 3.35 -14.09
CA ALA A 52 1.21 2.40 -15.11
C ALA A 52 0.21 1.24 -15.26
N GLY A 53 -0.19 0.96 -16.49
CA GLY A 53 -1.10 -0.15 -16.80
C GLY A 53 -2.52 0.00 -16.24
N LEU A 54 -2.92 1.21 -15.85
CA LEU A 54 -4.23 1.49 -15.25
C LEU A 54 -5.31 1.67 -16.32
N ARG A 55 -6.44 0.99 -16.18
CA ARG A 55 -7.67 1.35 -16.89
C ARG A 55 -8.43 2.41 -16.08
N THR A 56 -8.16 3.68 -16.34
CA THR A 56 -8.81 4.79 -15.64
C THR A 56 -10.27 4.91 -16.04
N ILE A 57 -11.16 4.98 -15.05
CA ILE A 57 -12.59 5.07 -15.21
C ILE A 57 -13.05 6.50 -14.97
N SER A 58 -12.58 7.11 -13.89
CA SER A 58 -12.90 8.49 -13.56
C SER A 58 -11.77 9.16 -12.77
N LEU A 59 -11.67 10.46 -12.94
CA LEU A 59 -10.78 11.36 -12.19
C LEU A 59 -11.59 12.56 -11.72
N ALA A 60 -11.30 13.09 -10.53
CA ALA A 60 -11.93 14.30 -10.02
C ALA A 60 -11.00 15.08 -9.08
N ILE A 61 -11.22 16.40 -8.99
CA ILE A 61 -10.71 17.29 -7.95
C ILE A 61 -11.91 17.91 -7.24
N ASP A 62 -12.01 17.74 -5.90
CA ASP A 62 -13.10 18.26 -5.07
C ASP A 62 -14.48 17.95 -5.69
N ASP A 63 -14.69 16.67 -6.07
CA ASP A 63 -15.87 16.14 -6.75
C ASP A 63 -16.15 16.72 -8.16
N ARG A 64 -15.26 17.56 -8.71
CA ARG A 64 -15.36 18.05 -10.08
C ARG A 64 -14.65 17.11 -11.04
N PRO A 65 -15.35 16.51 -11.99
CA PRO A 65 -14.73 15.58 -12.94
C PRO A 65 -13.60 16.23 -13.74
N LEU A 66 -12.52 15.50 -13.91
CA LEU A 66 -11.41 15.86 -14.80
C LEU A 66 -11.53 15.10 -16.13
N ALA A 67 -11.10 15.74 -17.19
CA ALA A 67 -11.01 15.11 -18.50
C ALA A 67 -9.86 14.09 -18.52
N LEU A 68 -10.08 12.92 -19.14
CA LEU A 68 -9.08 11.85 -19.20
C LEU A 68 -7.96 12.13 -20.21
N ASP A 69 -8.10 13.15 -21.05
CA ASP A 69 -7.05 13.61 -21.99
C ASP A 69 -5.86 14.30 -21.28
N LEU A 70 -5.99 14.61 -19.98
CA LEU A 70 -4.87 15.06 -19.14
C LEU A 70 -3.84 13.94 -18.88
N ILE A 71 -4.19 12.67 -19.13
CA ILE A 71 -3.29 11.53 -18.94
C ILE A 71 -2.28 11.50 -20.08
N ARG A 72 -1.00 11.63 -19.75
CA ARG A 72 0.12 11.47 -20.68
C ARG A 72 0.52 10.00 -20.75
N GLN A 73 -0.13 9.23 -21.60
CA GLN A 73 0.08 7.78 -21.70
C GLN A 73 1.53 7.39 -22.03
N ALA A 74 2.24 8.19 -22.85
CA ALA A 74 3.62 7.90 -23.19
C ALA A 74 4.59 7.97 -21.99
N ASP A 75 4.26 8.78 -21.01
CA ASP A 75 5.07 8.99 -19.80
C ASP A 75 4.49 8.27 -18.57
N GLU A 76 3.33 7.59 -18.74
CA GLU A 76 2.56 6.97 -17.63
C GLU A 76 2.28 7.97 -16.50
N GLN A 77 2.00 9.23 -16.86
CA GLN A 77 1.78 10.31 -15.92
C GLN A 77 0.47 11.04 -16.17
N LEU A 78 -0.15 11.48 -15.07
CA LEU A 78 -1.21 12.48 -15.05
C LEU A 78 -0.61 13.78 -14.53
N VAL A 79 -0.69 14.84 -15.35
CA VAL A 79 -0.14 16.15 -14.99
C VAL A 79 -1.28 17.17 -14.96
N ILE A 80 -1.49 17.79 -13.79
CA ILE A 80 -2.49 18.84 -13.60
C ILE A 80 -1.78 20.14 -13.29
N PRO A 81 -1.98 21.20 -14.11
CA PRO A 81 -1.32 22.48 -13.90
C PRO A 81 -1.59 23.07 -12.52
N ALA A 82 -0.57 23.62 -11.89
CA ALA A 82 -0.71 24.26 -10.58
C ALA A 82 -1.74 25.39 -10.55
N ALA A 83 -1.90 26.09 -11.69
CA ALA A 83 -2.87 27.19 -11.84
C ALA A 83 -4.34 26.73 -11.74
N ASP A 84 -4.60 25.45 -12.01
CA ASP A 84 -5.95 24.85 -11.99
C ASP A 84 -6.31 24.25 -10.62
N LEU A 85 -5.39 24.31 -9.65
CA LEU A 85 -5.53 23.66 -8.36
C LEU A 85 -5.57 24.69 -7.21
N PRO A 86 -6.49 24.53 -6.24
CA PRO A 86 -6.44 25.29 -5.00
C PRO A 86 -5.27 24.85 -4.11
N ASP A 87 -5.01 25.57 -3.02
CA ASP A 87 -3.92 25.25 -2.07
C ASP A 87 -4.17 23.96 -1.29
N SER A 88 -5.41 23.56 -1.13
CA SER A 88 -5.82 22.28 -0.53
C SER A 88 -6.99 21.72 -1.32
N PHE A 89 -6.91 20.45 -1.66
CA PHE A 89 -7.93 19.75 -2.45
C PHE A 89 -7.88 18.24 -2.22
N THR A 90 -8.96 17.57 -2.59
CA THR A 90 -9.02 16.11 -2.66
C THR A 90 -8.95 15.68 -4.13
N PHE A 91 -7.93 14.91 -4.49
CA PHE A 91 -7.90 14.16 -5.75
C PHE A 91 -8.60 12.83 -5.56
N ALA A 92 -9.50 12.48 -6.46
CA ALA A 92 -10.16 11.19 -6.50
C ALA A 92 -9.93 10.49 -7.84
N ALA A 93 -9.68 9.19 -7.80
CA ALA A 93 -9.60 8.36 -9.00
C ALA A 93 -10.34 7.03 -8.78
N GLU A 94 -10.97 6.54 -9.84
CA GLU A 94 -11.42 5.16 -9.95
C GLU A 94 -10.69 4.50 -11.12
N VAL A 95 -10.03 3.38 -10.84
CA VAL A 95 -9.31 2.60 -11.84
C VAL A 95 -9.69 1.13 -11.76
N GLU A 96 -9.46 0.40 -12.84
CA GLU A 96 -9.58 -1.06 -12.88
C GLU A 96 -8.23 -1.65 -13.29
N ILE A 97 -7.81 -2.68 -12.57
CA ILE A 97 -6.56 -3.42 -12.79
C ILE A 97 -6.83 -4.92 -12.92
N ASP A 98 -5.92 -5.67 -13.53
CA ASP A 98 -6.02 -7.13 -13.71
C ASP A 98 -4.90 -7.84 -12.93
N PRO A 99 -5.13 -8.18 -11.63
CA PRO A 99 -4.12 -8.88 -10.81
C PRO A 99 -3.73 -10.26 -11.36
N GLN A 100 -4.64 -10.94 -12.09
CA GLN A 100 -4.37 -12.26 -12.66
C GLN A 100 -3.42 -12.18 -13.86
N ALA A 101 -3.49 -11.12 -14.65
CA ALA A 101 -2.59 -10.90 -15.77
C ALA A 101 -1.23 -10.31 -15.35
N ASN A 102 -1.11 -9.85 -14.11
CA ASN A 102 0.12 -9.25 -13.61
C ASN A 102 1.17 -10.31 -13.31
N THR A 103 2.06 -10.56 -14.25
CA THR A 103 3.19 -11.48 -14.15
C THR A 103 4.51 -10.79 -13.79
N ALA A 104 4.53 -9.47 -13.76
CA ALA A 104 5.68 -8.69 -13.34
C ALA A 104 5.89 -8.74 -11.82
N LEU A 105 4.84 -9.10 -11.06
CA LEU A 105 4.81 -9.12 -9.60
C LEU A 105 5.10 -7.72 -9.02
N GLU A 106 4.58 -6.68 -9.67
CA GLU A 106 4.67 -5.28 -9.26
C GLU A 106 3.26 -4.71 -9.06
N GLY A 107 3.04 -4.03 -7.93
CA GLY A 107 1.69 -3.62 -7.52
C GLY A 107 0.87 -4.79 -6.98
N LEU A 108 -0.41 -4.87 -7.30
CA LEU A 108 -1.31 -5.95 -6.88
C LEU A 108 -1.33 -7.09 -7.90
N TYR A 109 -1.11 -8.32 -7.45
CA TYR A 109 -1.12 -9.53 -8.28
C TYR A 109 -1.72 -10.73 -7.54
N LEU A 110 -1.91 -11.84 -8.27
CA LEU A 110 -2.34 -13.13 -7.73
C LEU A 110 -1.17 -14.11 -7.66
N SER A 111 -0.90 -14.66 -6.47
CA SER A 111 0.04 -15.74 -6.21
C SER A 111 -0.69 -16.96 -5.67
N GLY A 112 -0.86 -17.99 -6.50
CA GLY A 112 -1.53 -19.23 -6.10
C GLY A 112 -2.92 -19.05 -5.49
N GLY A 113 -3.71 -18.10 -6.01
CA GLY A 113 -5.05 -17.79 -5.53
C GLY A 113 -5.12 -16.79 -4.38
N ILE A 114 -4.00 -16.25 -3.93
CA ILE A 114 -3.89 -15.21 -2.92
C ILE A 114 -3.60 -13.89 -3.63
N PHE A 115 -4.37 -12.84 -3.35
CA PHE A 115 -4.00 -11.48 -3.73
C PHE A 115 -2.90 -10.99 -2.82
N CYS A 116 -1.83 -10.47 -3.38
CA CYS A 116 -0.76 -9.82 -2.63
C CYS A 116 -0.15 -8.66 -3.42
N THR A 117 0.52 -7.79 -2.71
CA THR A 117 1.17 -6.62 -3.28
C THR A 117 2.68 -6.69 -3.13
N GLN A 118 3.40 -6.15 -4.14
CA GLN A 118 4.80 -5.76 -4.03
C GLN A 118 4.96 -4.39 -4.68
N CYS A 119 5.33 -3.39 -3.89
CA CYS A 119 5.36 -2.00 -4.33
C CYS A 119 6.77 -1.40 -4.39
N GLU A 120 7.79 -2.03 -3.83
CA GLU A 120 9.16 -1.57 -3.96
C GLU A 120 9.75 -1.98 -5.34
N ALA A 121 10.38 -1.02 -6.07
CA ALA A 121 10.60 0.38 -5.71
C ALA A 121 9.48 1.32 -6.22
N GLU A 122 8.84 1.04 -7.35
CA GLU A 122 7.89 1.91 -8.06
C GLU A 122 6.61 1.15 -8.46
N GLY A 123 6.22 0.14 -7.67
CA GLY A 123 5.08 -0.74 -7.97
C GLY A 123 3.71 -0.15 -7.58
N PHE A 124 3.66 0.84 -6.70
CA PHE A 124 2.38 1.41 -6.26
C PHE A 124 1.61 2.08 -7.41
N ARG A 125 2.31 2.64 -8.40
CA ARG A 125 1.72 3.23 -9.61
C ARG A 125 0.92 2.25 -10.47
N HIS A 126 1.09 0.93 -10.26
CA HIS A 126 0.28 -0.10 -10.89
C HIS A 126 -1.05 -0.36 -10.17
N ILE A 127 -1.29 0.30 -9.02
CA ILE A 127 -2.51 0.17 -8.22
C ILE A 127 -3.47 1.33 -8.46
N THR A 128 -2.96 2.55 -8.41
CA THR A 128 -3.75 3.78 -8.66
C THR A 128 -2.83 4.95 -9.00
N TRP A 129 -3.39 6.06 -9.47
CA TRP A 129 -2.68 7.32 -9.68
C TRP A 129 -2.15 7.87 -8.36
N TYR A 130 -0.82 8.04 -8.25
CA TYR A 130 -0.16 8.45 -7.01
C TYR A 130 1.20 9.11 -7.32
N PRO A 131 1.70 10.06 -6.50
CA PRO A 131 3.10 10.50 -6.58
C PRO A 131 4.00 9.40 -5.99
N ASP A 132 4.34 8.41 -6.83
CA ASP A 132 5.04 7.18 -6.43
C ASP A 132 6.54 7.43 -6.26
N ARG A 133 6.87 8.19 -5.20
CA ARG A 133 8.21 8.65 -4.84
C ARG A 133 8.50 8.36 -3.37
N PRO A 134 9.73 7.99 -3.00
CA PRO A 134 10.09 7.65 -1.61
C PRO A 134 10.09 8.86 -0.67
N ASP A 135 10.20 10.09 -1.19
CA ASP A 135 10.14 11.33 -0.41
C ASP A 135 8.71 11.84 -0.19
N VAL A 136 7.69 11.21 -0.80
CA VAL A 136 6.28 11.53 -0.58
C VAL A 136 5.68 10.52 0.39
N MET A 137 5.41 10.97 1.61
CA MET A 137 4.91 10.13 2.69
C MET A 137 3.51 10.55 3.14
N ALA A 138 2.66 9.56 3.41
CA ALA A 138 1.28 9.77 3.85
C ALA A 138 0.82 8.71 4.86
N PRO A 139 -0.17 8.99 5.72
CA PRO A 139 -0.96 7.97 6.39
C PRO A 139 -1.94 7.32 5.41
N PHE A 140 -2.27 6.03 5.66
CA PHE A 140 -3.17 5.27 4.80
C PHE A 140 -4.36 4.72 5.56
N GLN A 141 -5.54 4.83 4.96
CA GLN A 141 -6.73 4.07 5.34
C GLN A 141 -7.13 3.20 4.15
N VAL A 142 -7.29 1.90 4.40
CA VAL A 142 -7.55 0.91 3.35
C VAL A 142 -8.82 0.15 3.67
N THR A 143 -9.74 0.11 2.72
CA THR A 143 -10.93 -0.73 2.74
C THR A 143 -10.76 -1.84 1.71
N ILE A 144 -10.97 -3.08 2.11
CA ILE A 144 -10.89 -4.25 1.24
C ILE A 144 -12.24 -4.94 1.24
N ASN A 145 -12.88 -5.04 0.09
CA ASN A 145 -14.10 -5.79 -0.15
C ASN A 145 -13.75 -7.05 -0.95
N SER A 146 -14.00 -8.24 -0.39
CA SER A 146 -13.69 -9.51 -1.05
C SER A 146 -14.32 -10.69 -0.32
N ASP A 147 -14.67 -11.75 -1.04
CA ASP A 147 -15.13 -13.02 -0.47
C ASP A 147 -13.99 -13.86 0.13
N MET A 148 -12.75 -13.42 0.05
CA MET A 148 -11.60 -14.09 0.67
C MET A 148 -11.72 -14.07 2.19
N PRO A 149 -11.41 -15.20 2.89
CA PRO A 149 -11.61 -15.29 4.33
C PRO A 149 -10.65 -14.42 5.16
N VAL A 150 -9.47 -14.09 4.62
CA VAL A 150 -8.48 -13.24 5.29
C VAL A 150 -8.23 -12.00 4.43
N LEU A 151 -8.31 -10.81 5.05
CA LEU A 151 -8.15 -9.51 4.41
C LEU A 151 -7.20 -8.66 5.27
N LEU A 152 -5.97 -8.45 4.82
CA LEU A 152 -4.91 -7.77 5.57
C LEU A 152 -4.39 -6.54 4.82
N SER A 153 -3.99 -5.53 5.57
CA SER A 153 -3.24 -4.37 5.08
C SER A 153 -2.34 -3.83 6.19
N ASN A 154 -1.60 -2.75 5.89
CA ASN A 154 -0.76 -2.06 6.87
C ASN A 154 -1.58 -1.43 8.01
N GLY A 155 -0.93 -1.21 9.14
CA GLY A 155 -1.50 -0.52 10.29
C GLY A 155 -2.34 -1.42 11.20
N ASN A 156 -3.28 -0.81 11.91
CA ASN A 156 -4.18 -1.49 12.81
C ASN A 156 -5.55 -1.75 12.15
N PRO A 157 -6.22 -2.89 12.45
CA PRO A 157 -7.57 -3.13 11.97
C PRO A 157 -8.56 -2.19 12.69
N VAL A 158 -9.33 -1.44 11.90
CA VAL A 158 -10.46 -0.63 12.39
C VAL A 158 -11.72 -1.48 12.49
N SER A 159 -11.96 -2.31 11.48
CA SER A 159 -13.03 -3.30 11.48
C SER A 159 -12.69 -4.46 10.55
N VAL A 160 -13.01 -5.67 10.97
CA VAL A 160 -12.87 -6.89 10.16
C VAL A 160 -14.16 -7.68 10.27
N ALA A 161 -14.80 -7.93 9.13
CA ALA A 161 -16.01 -8.72 9.02
C ALA A 161 -15.97 -9.57 7.75
N PRO A 162 -16.76 -10.64 7.64
CA PRO A 162 -16.86 -11.38 6.38
C PRO A 162 -17.20 -10.45 5.20
N GLY A 163 -16.41 -10.54 4.15
CA GLY A 163 -16.57 -9.74 2.95
C GLY A 163 -15.98 -8.32 3.01
N ARG A 164 -15.54 -7.83 4.17
CA ARG A 164 -15.01 -6.46 4.30
C ARG A 164 -14.03 -6.31 5.45
N ALA A 165 -12.90 -5.66 5.19
CA ALA A 165 -11.97 -5.19 6.22
C ALA A 165 -11.61 -3.72 6.01
N VAL A 166 -11.40 -2.99 7.11
CA VAL A 166 -10.89 -1.62 7.12
C VAL A 166 -9.66 -1.58 8.00
N TRP A 167 -8.57 -1.07 7.45
CA TRP A 167 -7.28 -0.92 8.10
C TRP A 167 -6.90 0.56 8.14
N HIS A 168 -6.19 0.98 9.17
CA HIS A 168 -5.66 2.33 9.29
C HIS A 168 -4.22 2.29 9.78
N ASP A 169 -3.33 2.82 8.95
CA ASP A 169 -1.96 3.09 9.34
C ASP A 169 -1.80 4.60 9.55
N PRO A 170 -1.63 5.05 10.81
CA PRO A 170 -1.53 6.47 11.13
C PRO A 170 -0.15 7.05 10.81
N TRP A 171 0.84 6.20 10.60
CA TRP A 171 2.22 6.61 10.37
C TRP A 171 2.45 7.00 8.93
N ARG A 172 3.15 8.12 8.74
CA ARG A 172 3.50 8.58 7.40
C ARG A 172 4.56 7.67 6.82
N LYS A 173 4.23 7.01 5.71
CA LYS A 173 5.15 6.14 4.97
C LYS A 173 5.10 6.42 3.48
N PRO A 174 6.19 6.14 2.74
CA PRO A 174 6.17 6.16 1.27
C PRO A 174 5.31 5.00 0.74
N ALA A 175 4.80 5.17 -0.48
CA ALA A 175 3.88 4.21 -1.08
C ALA A 175 4.51 2.85 -1.39
N TYR A 176 5.83 2.75 -1.51
CA TYR A 176 6.51 1.48 -1.74
C TYR A 176 6.37 0.49 -0.56
N LEU A 177 6.04 0.98 0.65
CA LEU A 177 5.75 0.16 1.83
C LEU A 177 4.28 -0.29 1.92
N PHE A 178 3.44 0.07 0.95
CA PHE A 178 2.04 -0.35 0.95
C PHE A 178 1.92 -1.87 0.83
N ALA A 179 1.06 -2.47 1.66
CA ALA A 179 0.73 -3.88 1.61
C ALA A 179 -0.78 -4.12 1.62
N LEU A 180 -1.22 -5.07 0.79
CA LEU A 180 -2.52 -5.70 0.82
C LEU A 180 -2.36 -7.19 0.56
N VAL A 181 -2.96 -8.02 1.42
CA VAL A 181 -3.06 -9.46 1.21
C VAL A 181 -4.49 -9.92 1.44
N ALA A 182 -5.01 -10.74 0.50
CA ALA A 182 -6.32 -11.35 0.66
C ALA A 182 -6.30 -12.80 0.14
N GLY A 183 -6.72 -13.76 0.96
CA GLY A 183 -6.67 -15.16 0.55
C GLY A 183 -7.19 -16.15 1.59
N ASP A 184 -7.19 -17.43 1.22
CA ASP A 184 -7.41 -18.51 2.17
C ASP A 184 -6.09 -18.82 2.90
N LEU A 185 -5.93 -18.23 4.07
CA LEU A 185 -4.73 -18.31 4.90
C LEU A 185 -5.09 -18.85 6.30
N ARG A 186 -4.10 -19.42 6.96
CA ARG A 186 -4.15 -19.83 8.36
C ARG A 186 -3.05 -19.12 9.13
N ALA A 187 -3.34 -18.70 10.35
CA ALA A 187 -2.36 -18.06 11.22
C ALA A 187 -1.92 -18.98 12.34
N ILE A 188 -0.63 -18.99 12.64
CA ILE A 188 -0.18 -19.20 14.01
C ILE A 188 -0.08 -17.83 14.68
N SER A 189 -0.56 -17.74 15.92
CA SER A 189 -0.68 -16.47 16.63
C SER A 189 -0.02 -16.54 17.99
N ASP A 190 0.60 -15.42 18.39
CA ASP A 190 1.19 -15.20 19.70
C ASP A 190 1.02 -13.71 20.07
N SER A 191 1.72 -13.25 21.09
CA SER A 191 1.75 -11.85 21.46
C SER A 191 3.09 -11.46 22.03
N PHE A 192 3.49 -10.22 21.83
CA PHE A 192 4.64 -9.60 22.46
C PHE A 192 4.18 -8.49 23.42
N THR A 193 4.76 -8.44 24.62
CA THR A 193 4.52 -7.32 25.55
C THR A 193 5.71 -6.40 25.49
N THR A 194 5.49 -5.15 25.07
CA THR A 194 6.52 -4.16 24.92
C THR A 194 7.06 -3.71 26.29
N MET A 195 8.20 -3.01 26.31
CA MET A 195 8.81 -2.51 27.55
C MET A 195 7.90 -1.54 28.32
N SER A 196 6.96 -0.83 27.63
CA SER A 196 5.94 0.02 28.27
C SER A 196 4.73 -0.77 28.78
N GLY A 197 4.66 -2.09 28.52
CA GLY A 197 3.57 -2.96 28.93
C GLY A 197 2.42 -3.07 27.95
N ARG A 198 2.54 -2.50 26.72
CA ARG A 198 1.53 -2.65 25.68
C ARG A 198 1.63 -4.04 25.03
N ARG A 199 0.49 -4.68 24.82
CA ARG A 199 0.43 -5.98 24.17
C ARG A 199 0.24 -5.82 22.65
N VAL A 200 1.13 -6.42 21.87
CA VAL A 200 1.08 -6.50 20.40
C VAL A 200 0.65 -7.92 19.99
N ALA A 201 -0.37 -8.04 19.16
CA ALA A 201 -0.78 -9.32 18.57
C ALA A 201 0.21 -9.67 17.42
N LEU A 202 0.70 -10.91 17.41
CA LEU A 202 1.62 -11.41 16.40
C LEU A 202 0.96 -12.54 15.61
N ASN A 203 1.01 -12.47 14.28
CA ASN A 203 0.48 -13.51 13.43
C ASN A 203 1.48 -13.87 12.32
N VAL A 204 1.68 -15.15 12.08
CA VAL A 204 2.36 -15.67 10.90
C VAL A 204 1.34 -16.39 10.06
N TRP A 205 0.99 -15.79 8.92
CA TRP A 205 0.00 -16.28 7.98
C TRP A 205 0.65 -17.15 6.91
N VAL A 206 0.13 -18.35 6.75
CA VAL A 206 0.60 -19.35 5.80
C VAL A 206 -0.56 -19.97 5.04
N ARG A 207 -0.29 -20.72 4.01
CA ARG A 207 -1.32 -21.54 3.35
C ARG A 207 -1.83 -22.63 4.28
N PRO A 208 -3.07 -23.07 4.13
CA PRO A 208 -3.58 -24.24 4.85
C PRO A 208 -2.66 -25.46 4.69
N GLY A 209 -2.23 -26.03 5.83
CA GLY A 209 -1.32 -27.18 5.86
C GLY A 209 0.18 -26.85 6.02
N ASP A 210 0.55 -25.56 6.07
CA ASP A 210 1.94 -25.12 6.32
C ASP A 210 2.14 -24.57 7.74
N GLU A 211 1.12 -24.67 8.62
CA GLU A 211 1.12 -24.06 9.95
C GLU A 211 2.27 -24.58 10.85
N ASP A 212 2.60 -25.86 10.77
CA ASP A 212 3.69 -26.50 11.52
C ASP A 212 5.08 -26.00 11.14
N ARG A 213 5.21 -25.33 9.98
CA ARG A 213 6.47 -24.78 9.46
C ARG A 213 6.73 -23.35 9.91
N ALA A 214 5.73 -22.68 10.48
CA ALA A 214 5.76 -21.24 10.77
C ALA A 214 6.33 -20.91 12.18
N GLY A 215 6.57 -21.92 13.04
CA GLY A 215 7.00 -21.70 14.43
C GLY A 215 8.31 -20.93 14.55
N TYR A 216 9.31 -21.23 13.71
CA TYR A 216 10.58 -20.51 13.72
C TYR A 216 10.45 -19.03 13.33
N ALA A 217 9.55 -18.70 12.41
CA ALA A 217 9.28 -17.32 12.02
C ALA A 217 8.68 -16.53 13.20
N MET A 218 7.73 -17.14 13.96
CA MET A 218 7.16 -16.53 15.16
C MET A 218 8.22 -16.28 16.24
N GLU A 219 9.07 -17.30 16.53
CA GLU A 219 10.15 -17.14 17.50
C GLU A 219 11.14 -16.05 17.09
N SER A 220 11.49 -15.99 15.81
CA SER A 220 12.38 -14.96 15.25
C SER A 220 11.80 -13.57 15.39
N LEU A 221 10.50 -13.39 15.12
CA LEU A 221 9.80 -12.12 15.28
C LEU A 221 9.88 -11.64 16.73
N ILE A 222 9.54 -12.50 17.71
CA ILE A 222 9.57 -12.16 19.14
C ILE A 222 11.00 -11.75 19.56
N ARG A 223 12.01 -12.48 19.12
CA ARG A 223 13.41 -12.16 19.40
C ARG A 223 13.84 -10.84 18.78
N SER A 224 13.40 -10.54 17.56
CA SER A 224 13.72 -9.29 16.86
C SER A 224 13.10 -8.10 17.57
N MET A 225 11.82 -8.17 17.96
CA MET A 225 11.14 -7.10 18.71
C MET A 225 11.84 -6.82 20.04
N LYS A 226 12.20 -7.90 20.76
CA LYS A 226 12.95 -7.72 22.01
C LYS A 226 14.34 -7.12 21.79
N TRP A 227 15.02 -7.51 20.71
CA TRP A 227 16.34 -6.98 20.39
C TRP A 227 16.28 -5.49 20.04
N ASP A 228 15.25 -5.05 19.32
CA ASP A 228 15.02 -3.63 19.01
C ASP A 228 14.83 -2.80 20.27
N GLU A 229 14.03 -3.30 21.23
CA GLU A 229 13.84 -2.65 22.52
C GLU A 229 15.14 -2.59 23.33
N ASP A 230 15.86 -3.71 23.44
CA ASP A 230 17.10 -3.80 24.23
C ASP A 230 18.24 -2.97 23.62
N SER A 231 18.33 -2.89 22.29
CA SER A 231 19.45 -2.26 21.58
C SER A 231 19.20 -0.80 21.23
N TYR A 232 17.98 -0.44 20.85
CA TYR A 232 17.64 0.91 20.38
C TYR A 232 16.63 1.64 21.25
N GLY A 233 16.05 0.98 22.25
CA GLY A 233 14.97 1.53 23.05
C GLY A 233 13.73 1.88 22.22
N ARG A 234 13.47 1.10 21.16
CA ARG A 234 12.36 1.31 20.22
C ARG A 234 11.33 0.24 20.38
N GLU A 235 10.11 0.62 20.78
CA GLU A 235 8.97 -0.27 20.80
C GLU A 235 8.33 -0.31 19.40
N TYR A 236 7.79 -1.47 19.06
CA TYR A 236 6.88 -1.55 17.91
C TYR A 236 5.64 -0.69 18.18
N ASP A 237 5.22 0.11 17.24
CA ASP A 237 4.28 1.21 17.45
C ASP A 237 2.84 0.97 16.93
N LEU A 238 2.54 -0.25 16.47
CA LEU A 238 1.20 -0.72 16.10
C LEU A 238 0.73 -1.84 17.04
N ASP A 239 -0.56 -2.20 17.00
CA ASP A 239 -1.16 -3.20 17.91
C ASP A 239 -1.12 -4.61 17.35
N VAL A 240 -0.79 -4.77 16.07
CA VAL A 240 -0.68 -6.06 15.39
C VAL A 240 0.54 -6.08 14.47
N PHE A 241 1.23 -7.23 14.42
CA PHE A 241 2.27 -7.54 13.44
C PHE A 241 1.86 -8.78 12.65
N ASN A 242 1.79 -8.66 11.33
CA ASN A 242 1.44 -9.76 10.44
C ASN A 242 2.64 -10.12 9.55
N ILE A 243 3.12 -11.35 9.61
CA ILE A 243 4.00 -11.94 8.60
C ILE A 243 3.13 -12.77 7.68
N VAL A 244 3.30 -12.63 6.37
CA VAL A 244 2.56 -13.41 5.37
C VAL A 244 3.54 -14.13 4.45
N ALA A 245 3.46 -15.46 4.40
CA ALA A 245 4.24 -16.26 3.47
C ALA A 245 3.49 -16.41 2.14
N VAL A 246 4.12 -15.97 1.05
CA VAL A 246 3.60 -16.07 -0.31
C VAL A 246 4.51 -16.92 -1.19
N SER A 247 3.99 -17.50 -2.29
CA SER A 247 4.76 -18.39 -3.14
C SER A 247 5.53 -17.68 -4.25
N ASP A 248 4.89 -16.68 -4.85
CA ASP A 248 5.48 -15.93 -5.95
C ASP A 248 5.79 -14.52 -5.45
N PHE A 249 7.07 -14.24 -5.31
CA PHE A 249 7.57 -12.97 -4.80
C PHE A 249 8.91 -12.67 -5.47
N ASN A 250 9.10 -11.45 -5.94
CA ASN A 250 10.31 -11.07 -6.65
C ASN A 250 11.48 -10.67 -5.71
N MET A 251 11.25 -10.70 -4.39
CA MET A 251 12.20 -10.38 -3.32
C MET A 251 12.26 -11.53 -2.31
N GLY A 252 13.24 -11.53 -1.42
CA GLY A 252 13.34 -12.50 -0.32
C GLY A 252 12.36 -12.22 0.81
N ALA A 253 12.10 -10.97 1.08
CA ALA A 253 11.13 -10.44 2.04
C ALA A 253 10.83 -8.98 1.71
N MET A 254 9.80 -8.42 2.33
CA MET A 254 9.46 -6.98 2.27
C MET A 254 8.99 -6.51 3.64
N GLU A 255 9.53 -5.42 4.12
CA GLU A 255 9.27 -4.80 5.42
C GLU A 255 8.16 -3.74 5.35
N ASN A 256 7.00 -4.09 4.87
CA ASN A 256 5.84 -3.21 4.67
C ASN A 256 5.36 -2.48 5.94
#